data_c74f4962f2a2082f494b174acc3e389c
#
_entry.id   c74f4962f2a2082f494b174acc3e389c
#
_cell.length_a   1.000
_cell.length_b   1.000
_cell.length_c   1.000
_cell.angle_alpha   90.00
_cell.angle_beta   90.00
_cell.angle_gamma   90.00
#
_symmetry.space_group_name_H-M   'P 1'
#
loop_
_entity.id
_entity.type
_entity.pdbx_description
1 polymer ?
#
loop_
_entity_poly.entity_id
_entity_poly.type
_entity_poly.pdbx_seq_one_letter_code
_entity_poly.pdbx_strand_id
1 'polypeptide(L)'
;MSAHRRKTSHPARRPRRSRGPRRPRRLARTLLVAVCALAVTAAAGAWYVYRDLAGSIGSSRALEGAEKSKYGDTNILLMGLDSRRDQNGEELPAEVLDKLHAGSSDIGGYNANTLILLHVPGDGGRAKAFSVPRDDFVDIPGHGKDKIKKAYGLAKAEEEDRLAARGVKDRRQLERAGREAGRAAQIETVRNFLGVPVDHFAELNLAGFYHLADALGGVPVCLKRPVRDSYSGADFPAGRQSLNGQQSLAFVRQRHGLDMGDLDRTRRQQAFLAGATQKLDSAGTFTDPVKLMKLVDAAKQDVVTDAGWDLLSFVKQAKNLSGGKVAFTTLPVERFGRNHGEDINVVDDMKIKRLIAEQIGPGASASASAPSPGASPSGAPGAPPGPAAAAPAPAASGSSAVDGGGVPCVD
;
A
#
# COMPACT_ATOMS: atom_id res chain seq x y z
N MET A 1 -37.28 114.14 26.22
CA MET A 1 -37.54 113.71 24.86
C MET A 1 -36.80 112.40 24.61
N SER A 2 -37.52 111.25 24.71
CA SER A 2 -37.01 109.96 24.69
C SER A 2 -37.06 109.32 23.30
N ALA A 3 -35.95 108.83 22.78
CA ALA A 3 -35.92 108.14 21.49
C ALA A 3 -35.88 106.60 21.74
N HIS A 4 -36.95 105.89 21.36
CA HIS A 4 -37.07 104.45 21.39
C HIS A 4 -36.28 103.84 20.23
N ARG A 5 -35.28 103.11 20.59
CA ARG A 5 -34.49 102.25 19.65
C ARG A 5 -35.13 100.83 19.57
N ARG A 6 -35.80 100.54 18.44
CA ARG A 6 -36.30 99.15 18.16
C ARG A 6 -35.13 98.22 17.84
N LYS A 7 -35.00 97.10 18.62
CA LYS A 7 -34.09 96.00 18.31
C LYS A 7 -34.83 95.07 17.34
N THR A 8 -34.31 94.95 16.14
CA THR A 8 -34.72 93.90 15.20
C THR A 8 -34.02 92.60 15.53
N SER A 9 -34.79 91.56 15.90
CA SER A 9 -34.31 90.22 16.14
C SER A 9 -34.22 89.46 14.80
N HIS A 10 -33.02 89.04 14.45
CA HIS A 10 -32.79 88.11 13.33
C HIS A 10 -33.07 86.67 13.77
N PRO A 11 -33.81 85.84 12.98
CA PRO A 11 -34.01 84.41 13.30
C PRO A 11 -32.73 83.62 13.01
N ALA A 12 -32.27 82.90 13.99
CA ALA A 12 -31.13 82.00 13.88
C ALA A 12 -31.39 80.86 12.84
N ARG A 13 -30.56 80.84 11.81
CA ARG A 13 -30.54 79.71 10.83
C ARG A 13 -30.10 78.43 11.54
N ARG A 14 -31.00 77.42 11.67
CA ARG A 14 -30.68 76.04 12.09
C ARG A 14 -29.70 75.39 11.09
N PRO A 15 -28.60 74.73 11.55
CA PRO A 15 -27.72 74.06 10.63
C PRO A 15 -28.43 72.85 9.98
N ARG A 16 -28.42 72.83 8.63
CA ARG A 16 -28.84 71.66 7.84
C ARG A 16 -27.94 70.46 8.21
N ARG A 17 -28.47 69.45 8.96
CA ARG A 17 -27.85 68.16 9.11
C ARG A 17 -27.69 67.56 7.72
N SER A 18 -26.43 67.43 7.26
CA SER A 18 -26.07 66.68 6.09
C SER A 18 -26.41 65.19 6.34
N ARG A 19 -27.40 64.67 5.62
CA ARG A 19 -27.67 63.28 5.54
C ARG A 19 -26.43 62.60 4.84
N GLY A 20 -25.50 62.04 5.58
CA GLY A 20 -24.42 61.19 5.04
C GLY A 20 -24.99 60.08 4.17
N PRO A 21 -24.28 59.65 3.13
CA PRO A 21 -24.77 58.64 2.20
C PRO A 21 -25.07 57.35 2.98
N ARG A 22 -26.34 56.95 2.97
CA ARG A 22 -26.74 55.64 3.48
C ARG A 22 -26.09 54.59 2.60
N ARG A 23 -24.85 54.18 2.93
CA ARG A 23 -24.15 53.06 2.29
C ARG A 23 -25.07 51.83 2.24
N PRO A 24 -25.11 51.12 1.13
CA PRO A 24 -26.11 50.09 0.87
C PRO A 24 -25.81 48.86 1.71
N ARG A 25 -26.36 48.82 2.93
CA ARG A 25 -26.39 47.60 3.77
C ARG A 25 -27.00 46.42 3.01
N ARG A 26 -27.76 46.69 1.94
CA ARG A 26 -28.32 45.65 1.06
C ARG A 26 -27.24 45.00 0.18
N LEU A 27 -26.29 45.75 -0.41
CA LEU A 27 -25.18 45.21 -1.20
C LEU A 27 -24.23 44.37 -0.35
N ALA A 28 -23.93 44.77 0.88
CA ALA A 28 -23.11 43.97 1.79
C ALA A 28 -23.80 42.66 2.20
N ARG A 29 -25.14 42.67 2.39
CA ARG A 29 -25.90 41.44 2.69
C ARG A 29 -26.00 40.51 1.48
N THR A 30 -26.20 41.04 0.27
CA THR A 30 -26.22 40.19 -0.94
C THR A 30 -24.85 39.61 -1.24
N LEU A 31 -23.77 40.35 -1.02
CA LEU A 31 -22.39 39.84 -1.17
C LEU A 31 -22.09 38.74 -0.12
N LEU A 32 -22.50 38.94 1.13
CA LEU A 32 -22.35 37.92 2.18
C LEU A 32 -23.14 36.62 1.85
N VAL A 33 -24.40 36.77 1.39
CA VAL A 33 -25.23 35.63 0.97
C VAL A 33 -24.60 34.89 -0.23
N ALA A 34 -24.06 35.62 -1.21
CA ALA A 34 -23.38 35.03 -2.37
C ALA A 34 -22.11 34.26 -1.95
N VAL A 35 -21.30 34.82 -1.04
CA VAL A 35 -20.09 34.14 -0.51
C VAL A 35 -20.49 32.93 0.31
N CYS A 36 -21.52 32.99 1.15
CA CYS A 36 -22.03 31.86 1.89
C CYS A 36 -22.59 30.77 0.95
N ALA A 37 -23.32 31.11 -0.09
CA ALA A 37 -23.83 30.18 -1.09
C ALA A 37 -22.68 29.49 -1.84
N LEU A 38 -21.65 30.24 -2.22
CA LEU A 38 -20.44 29.73 -2.87
C LEU A 38 -19.65 28.80 -1.94
N ALA A 39 -19.54 29.15 -0.66
CA ALA A 39 -18.91 28.30 0.34
C ALA A 39 -19.68 26.98 0.58
N VAL A 40 -21.03 27.07 0.62
CA VAL A 40 -21.89 25.86 0.78
C VAL A 40 -21.85 24.99 -0.47
N THR A 41 -21.85 25.55 -1.68
CA THR A 41 -21.74 24.77 -2.91
C THR A 41 -20.36 24.15 -3.06
N ALA A 42 -19.28 24.85 -2.67
CA ALA A 42 -17.93 24.31 -2.64
C ALA A 42 -17.80 23.18 -1.59
N ALA A 43 -18.37 23.36 -0.39
CA ALA A 43 -18.39 22.35 0.65
C ALA A 43 -19.22 21.12 0.24
N ALA A 44 -20.39 21.33 -0.38
CA ALA A 44 -21.24 20.26 -0.89
C ALA A 44 -20.56 19.51 -2.05
N GLY A 45 -19.87 20.23 -2.95
CA GLY A 45 -19.07 19.64 -4.02
C GLY A 45 -17.89 18.83 -3.47
N ALA A 46 -17.16 19.37 -2.51
CA ALA A 46 -16.08 18.66 -1.83
C ALA A 46 -16.59 17.42 -1.07
N TRP A 47 -17.75 17.53 -0.42
CA TRP A 47 -18.39 16.41 0.27
C TRP A 47 -18.91 15.34 -0.69
N TYR A 48 -19.48 15.74 -1.83
CA TYR A 48 -19.91 14.81 -2.89
C TYR A 48 -18.72 14.06 -3.47
N VAL A 49 -17.64 14.77 -3.80
CA VAL A 49 -16.37 14.15 -4.26
C VAL A 49 -15.79 13.23 -3.19
N TYR A 50 -15.80 13.66 -1.91
CA TYR A 50 -15.36 12.83 -0.79
C TYR A 50 -16.19 11.54 -0.67
N ARG A 51 -17.51 11.65 -0.75
CA ARG A 51 -18.42 10.50 -0.65
C ARG A 51 -18.28 9.55 -1.84
N ASP A 52 -18.10 10.09 -3.04
CA ASP A 52 -17.87 9.29 -4.26
C ASP A 52 -16.52 8.56 -4.19
N LEU A 53 -15.48 9.24 -3.69
CA LEU A 53 -14.17 8.66 -3.43
C LEU A 53 -14.22 7.54 -2.37
N ALA A 54 -14.89 7.78 -1.27
CA ALA A 54 -14.98 6.81 -0.17
C ALA A 54 -15.88 5.60 -0.50
N GLY A 55 -16.86 5.77 -1.39
CA GLY A 55 -17.83 4.72 -1.76
C GLY A 55 -17.51 3.91 -3.01
N SER A 56 -16.47 4.29 -3.75
CA SER A 56 -16.21 3.76 -5.09
C SER A 56 -15.08 2.72 -5.18
N ILE A 57 -14.21 2.63 -4.17
CA ILE A 57 -13.22 1.56 -4.05
C ILE A 57 -13.94 0.33 -3.46
N GLY A 58 -13.65 -0.85 -4.01
CA GLY A 58 -14.20 -2.10 -3.49
C GLY A 58 -13.97 -2.22 -1.98
N SER A 59 -15.01 -2.48 -1.21
CA SER A 59 -14.90 -2.61 0.24
C SER A 59 -15.24 -4.03 0.70
N SER A 60 -14.53 -4.51 1.73
CA SER A 60 -14.66 -5.84 2.30
C SER A 60 -14.79 -5.78 3.81
N ARG A 61 -15.52 -6.71 4.39
CA ARG A 61 -15.70 -6.85 5.85
C ARG A 61 -14.75 -7.86 6.48
N ALA A 62 -13.74 -8.32 5.76
CA ALA A 62 -12.83 -9.37 6.22
C ALA A 62 -12.08 -9.03 7.53
N LEU A 63 -12.02 -7.76 7.91
CA LEU A 63 -11.46 -7.29 9.18
C LEU A 63 -12.51 -6.87 10.22
N GLU A 64 -13.80 -7.15 9.98
CA GLU A 64 -14.85 -6.81 10.94
C GLU A 64 -14.67 -7.58 12.25
N GLY A 65 -14.61 -6.86 13.38
CA GLY A 65 -14.37 -7.46 14.70
C GLY A 65 -12.92 -7.87 14.99
N ALA A 66 -11.97 -7.64 14.07
CA ALA A 66 -10.57 -7.97 14.29
C ALA A 66 -9.90 -7.04 15.32
N GLU A 67 -8.95 -7.59 16.09
CA GLU A 67 -8.12 -6.78 17.00
C GLU A 67 -7.32 -5.76 16.21
N LYS A 68 -7.22 -4.54 16.74
CA LYS A 68 -6.49 -3.41 16.16
C LYS A 68 -5.20 -3.14 16.90
N SER A 69 -4.26 -2.49 16.21
CA SER A 69 -3.01 -2.00 16.78
C SER A 69 -3.27 -0.97 17.89
N LYS A 70 -2.33 -0.87 18.81
CA LYS A 70 -2.39 0.06 19.95
C LYS A 70 -1.44 1.24 19.73
N TYR A 71 -1.55 2.24 20.55
CA TYR A 71 -0.64 3.41 20.61
C TYR A 71 -0.60 4.26 19.33
N GLY A 72 -1.63 4.17 18.49
CA GLY A 72 -1.72 4.92 17.23
C GLY A 72 -0.91 4.30 16.06
N ASP A 73 -0.27 3.16 16.28
CA ASP A 73 0.38 2.41 15.21
C ASP A 73 -0.67 1.89 14.22
N THR A 74 -0.27 1.70 12.98
CA THR A 74 -1.13 1.16 11.93
C THR A 74 -0.40 0.09 11.14
N ASN A 75 -0.94 -1.12 11.11
CA ASN A 75 -0.45 -2.24 10.31
C ASN A 75 -1.35 -2.45 9.09
N ILE A 76 -0.78 -2.34 7.91
CA ILE A 76 -1.48 -2.46 6.64
C ILE A 76 -0.95 -3.67 5.88
N LEU A 77 -1.82 -4.62 5.54
CA LEU A 77 -1.45 -5.77 4.72
C LEU A 77 -1.72 -5.48 3.24
N LEU A 78 -0.66 -5.43 2.45
CA LEU A 78 -0.74 -5.35 1.00
C LEU A 78 -0.76 -6.77 0.43
N MET A 79 -1.80 -7.10 -0.35
CA MET A 79 -1.99 -8.41 -0.95
C MET A 79 -2.04 -8.29 -2.48
N GLY A 80 -1.15 -8.99 -3.18
CA GLY A 80 -1.18 -9.11 -4.63
C GLY A 80 -1.64 -10.49 -5.05
N LEU A 81 -2.82 -10.56 -5.67
CA LEU A 81 -3.39 -11.80 -6.20
C LEU A 81 -2.96 -12.06 -7.65
N ASP A 82 -2.75 -13.32 -8.00
CA ASP A 82 -2.48 -13.73 -9.37
C ASP A 82 -3.76 -13.99 -10.20
N SER A 83 -4.90 -13.47 -9.73
CA SER A 83 -6.18 -13.61 -10.42
C SER A 83 -6.16 -12.91 -11.79
N ARG A 84 -6.66 -13.62 -12.80
CA ARG A 84 -6.90 -13.13 -14.15
C ARG A 84 -8.37 -12.78 -14.39
N ARG A 85 -9.09 -12.57 -13.31
CA ARG A 85 -10.48 -12.15 -13.26
C ARG A 85 -10.59 -10.80 -12.60
N ASP A 86 -11.60 -10.05 -13.01
CA ASP A 86 -11.94 -8.79 -12.35
C ASP A 86 -12.49 -9.02 -10.93
N GLN A 87 -12.90 -7.96 -10.26
CA GLN A 87 -13.45 -8.06 -8.89
C GLN A 87 -14.83 -8.72 -8.83
N ASN A 88 -15.51 -8.89 -9.96
CA ASN A 88 -16.80 -9.60 -10.08
C ASN A 88 -16.64 -11.07 -10.48
N GLY A 89 -15.41 -11.53 -10.71
CA GLY A 89 -15.11 -12.88 -11.21
C GLY A 89 -15.26 -13.05 -12.73
N GLU A 90 -15.49 -11.97 -13.45
CA GLU A 90 -15.53 -12.00 -14.92
C GLU A 90 -14.11 -12.11 -15.48
N GLU A 91 -13.98 -12.80 -16.61
CA GLU A 91 -12.68 -12.97 -17.27
C GLU A 91 -12.17 -11.64 -17.81
N LEU A 92 -10.88 -11.39 -17.61
CA LEU A 92 -10.26 -10.23 -18.25
C LEU A 92 -10.22 -10.42 -19.77
N PRO A 93 -10.43 -9.35 -20.57
CA PRO A 93 -10.31 -9.42 -22.01
C PRO A 93 -8.97 -9.99 -22.47
N ALA A 94 -8.97 -10.81 -23.54
CA ALA A 94 -7.75 -11.43 -24.08
C ALA A 94 -6.64 -10.42 -24.35
N GLU A 95 -6.97 -9.24 -24.90
CA GLU A 95 -6.02 -8.15 -25.16
C GLU A 95 -5.34 -7.64 -23.86
N VAL A 96 -6.07 -7.64 -22.74
CA VAL A 96 -5.53 -7.28 -21.44
C VAL A 96 -4.59 -8.38 -20.95
N LEU A 97 -5.01 -9.65 -21.05
CA LEU A 97 -4.19 -10.81 -20.66
C LEU A 97 -2.88 -10.88 -21.46
N ASP A 98 -2.94 -10.60 -22.76
CA ASP A 98 -1.76 -10.55 -23.64
C ASP A 98 -0.80 -9.42 -23.20
N LYS A 99 -1.32 -8.21 -22.97
CA LYS A 99 -0.49 -7.10 -22.44
C LYS A 99 0.14 -7.42 -21.08
N LEU A 100 -0.55 -8.17 -20.27
CA LEU A 100 -0.06 -8.58 -18.93
C LEU A 100 0.89 -9.79 -19.00
N HIS A 101 1.12 -10.40 -20.16
CA HIS A 101 1.78 -11.72 -20.29
C HIS A 101 1.24 -12.71 -19.25
N ALA A 102 -0.09 -12.72 -19.09
CA ALA A 102 -0.75 -13.48 -18.05
C ALA A 102 -1.14 -14.89 -18.47
N GLY A 103 -1.11 -15.19 -19.78
CA GLY A 103 -1.64 -16.42 -20.35
C GLY A 103 -3.18 -16.41 -20.35
N SER A 104 -3.80 -17.59 -20.49
CA SER A 104 -5.25 -17.74 -20.50
C SER A 104 -5.87 -17.44 -19.12
N SER A 105 -7.14 -17.02 -19.10
CA SER A 105 -7.95 -16.89 -17.89
C SER A 105 -8.16 -18.19 -17.12
N ASP A 106 -8.02 -19.33 -17.80
CA ASP A 106 -8.10 -20.67 -17.20
C ASP A 106 -6.87 -21.02 -16.35
N ILE A 107 -5.76 -20.30 -16.57
CA ILE A 107 -4.52 -20.49 -15.84
C ILE A 107 -4.48 -19.54 -14.66
N GLY A 108 -4.11 -20.04 -13.51
CA GLY A 108 -3.96 -19.27 -12.31
C GLY A 108 -5.10 -19.49 -11.34
N GLY A 109 -4.99 -18.86 -10.21
CA GLY A 109 -5.90 -19.07 -9.11
C GLY A 109 -6.01 -17.82 -8.28
N TYR A 110 -6.36 -18.04 -7.06
CA TYR A 110 -6.46 -16.98 -6.07
C TYR A 110 -5.31 -17.07 -5.06
N ASN A 111 -4.08 -17.25 -5.56
CA ASN A 111 -2.90 -17.22 -4.70
C ASN A 111 -2.50 -15.77 -4.40
N ALA A 112 -2.26 -15.49 -3.12
CA ALA A 112 -1.67 -14.23 -2.70
C ALA A 112 -0.15 -14.28 -2.91
N ASN A 113 0.29 -14.00 -4.13
CA ASN A 113 1.69 -14.10 -4.54
C ASN A 113 2.58 -12.96 -4.06
N THR A 114 1.99 -11.90 -3.52
CA THR A 114 2.67 -10.80 -2.85
C THR A 114 1.97 -10.54 -1.52
N LEU A 115 2.73 -10.61 -0.43
CA LEU A 115 2.27 -10.34 0.92
C LEU A 115 3.28 -9.41 1.59
N ILE A 116 2.88 -8.19 1.89
CA ILE A 116 3.75 -7.19 2.54
C ILE A 116 2.98 -6.55 3.68
N LEU A 117 3.49 -6.69 4.91
CA LEU A 117 2.98 -5.96 6.06
C LEU A 117 3.71 -4.62 6.17
N LEU A 118 2.99 -3.52 6.00
CA LEU A 118 3.49 -2.17 6.21
C LEU A 118 3.10 -1.71 7.62
N HIS A 119 4.08 -1.50 8.47
CA HIS A 119 3.92 -0.92 9.80
C HIS A 119 4.22 0.57 9.75
N VAL A 120 3.26 1.39 10.18
CA VAL A 120 3.37 2.85 10.28
C VAL A 120 3.27 3.21 11.76
N PRO A 121 4.39 3.66 12.38
CA PRO A 121 4.37 4.05 13.78
C PRO A 121 3.51 5.28 14.04
N GLY A 122 2.75 5.27 15.13
CA GLY A 122 1.89 6.39 15.56
C GLY A 122 2.67 7.62 16.00
N ASP A 123 3.92 7.46 16.41
CA ASP A 123 4.83 8.54 16.82
C ASP A 123 5.47 9.30 15.63
N GLY A 124 5.14 8.92 14.39
CA GLY A 124 5.72 9.50 13.18
C GLY A 124 7.12 9.00 12.85
N GLY A 125 7.57 7.94 13.49
CA GLY A 125 8.83 7.26 13.23
C GLY A 125 8.90 6.68 11.81
N ARG A 126 10.03 6.02 11.50
CA ARG A 126 10.25 5.40 10.18
C ARG A 126 9.34 4.19 9.99
N ALA A 127 8.57 4.17 8.93
CA ALA A 127 7.74 3.02 8.56
C ALA A 127 8.60 1.81 8.17
N LYS A 128 8.08 0.60 8.43
CA LYS A 128 8.75 -0.67 8.14
C LYS A 128 7.85 -1.56 7.29
N ALA A 129 8.38 -2.12 6.24
CA ALA A 129 7.67 -3.02 5.34
C ALA A 129 8.31 -4.41 5.40
N PHE A 130 7.52 -5.40 5.81
CA PHE A 130 7.94 -6.79 5.93
C PHE A 130 7.35 -7.60 4.78
N SER A 131 8.22 -8.06 3.88
CA SER A 131 7.81 -8.95 2.81
C SER A 131 7.79 -10.38 3.32
N VAL A 132 6.64 -11.04 3.21
CA VAL A 132 6.44 -12.45 3.55
C VAL A 132 6.65 -13.28 2.30
N PRO A 133 7.65 -14.18 2.25
CA PRO A 133 7.84 -15.06 1.11
C PRO A 133 6.63 -15.96 0.91
N ARG A 134 6.09 -15.98 -0.29
CA ARG A 134 4.80 -16.62 -0.60
C ARG A 134 4.77 -18.13 -0.42
N ASP A 135 5.93 -18.75 -0.48
CA ASP A 135 6.10 -20.22 -0.36
C ASP A 135 6.46 -20.64 1.07
N ASP A 136 6.37 -19.73 2.07
CA ASP A 136 6.53 -20.04 3.48
C ASP A 136 5.46 -21.05 3.91
N PHE A 137 5.93 -22.15 4.50
CA PHE A 137 5.11 -23.29 4.92
C PHE A 137 4.62 -23.08 6.34
N VAL A 138 3.40 -22.60 6.47
CA VAL A 138 2.79 -22.12 7.71
C VAL A 138 1.47 -22.84 8.00
N ASP A 139 0.97 -22.71 9.21
CA ASP A 139 -0.37 -23.19 9.57
C ASP A 139 -1.44 -22.27 9.00
N ILE A 140 -2.35 -22.83 8.20
CA ILE A 140 -3.51 -22.11 7.63
C ILE A 140 -4.75 -22.56 8.41
N PRO A 141 -5.43 -21.64 9.12
CA PRO A 141 -6.61 -21.99 9.91
C PRO A 141 -7.66 -22.77 9.10
N GLY A 142 -8.05 -23.93 9.63
CA GLY A 142 -9.00 -24.82 8.96
C GLY A 142 -8.41 -25.76 7.89
N HIS A 143 -7.19 -25.50 7.40
CA HIS A 143 -6.59 -26.25 6.28
C HIS A 143 -5.27 -26.95 6.62
N GLY A 144 -4.74 -26.74 7.84
CA GLY A 144 -3.43 -27.29 8.26
C GLY A 144 -2.26 -26.54 7.61
N LYS A 145 -1.07 -27.21 7.57
CA LYS A 145 0.13 -26.56 7.03
C LYS A 145 0.21 -26.63 5.52
N ASP A 146 0.33 -25.46 4.88
CA ASP A 146 0.62 -25.31 3.44
C ASP A 146 1.36 -23.97 3.19
N LYS A 147 1.64 -23.67 1.91
CA LYS A 147 2.24 -22.39 1.51
C LYS A 147 1.29 -21.24 1.83
N ILE A 148 1.80 -20.21 2.50
CA ILE A 148 0.99 -19.08 2.96
C ILE A 148 0.16 -18.42 1.84
N LYS A 149 0.64 -18.43 0.60
CA LYS A 149 -0.07 -17.89 -0.57
C LYS A 149 -1.39 -18.60 -0.86
N LYS A 150 -1.55 -19.88 -0.44
CA LYS A 150 -2.73 -20.70 -0.75
C LYS A 150 -3.91 -20.41 0.16
N ALA A 151 -3.71 -19.77 1.30
CA ALA A 151 -4.76 -19.51 2.29
C ALA A 151 -6.01 -18.88 1.69
N TYR A 152 -5.81 -17.88 0.81
CA TYR A 152 -6.92 -17.21 0.11
C TYR A 152 -7.72 -18.18 -0.77
N GLY A 153 -7.04 -18.90 -1.64
CA GLY A 153 -7.69 -19.79 -2.62
C GLY A 153 -8.40 -20.97 -1.97
N LEU A 154 -7.81 -21.55 -0.92
CA LEU A 154 -8.40 -22.67 -0.17
C LEU A 154 -9.73 -22.27 0.48
N ALA A 155 -9.74 -21.18 1.26
CA ALA A 155 -10.95 -20.71 1.92
C ALA A 155 -12.01 -20.20 0.95
N LYS A 156 -11.57 -19.60 -0.18
CA LYS A 156 -12.49 -19.20 -1.26
C LYS A 156 -13.22 -20.40 -1.83
N ALA A 157 -12.48 -21.45 -2.20
CA ALA A 157 -13.05 -22.65 -2.79
C ALA A 157 -14.01 -23.35 -1.81
N GLU A 158 -13.61 -23.50 -0.56
CA GLU A 158 -14.47 -24.09 0.48
C GLU A 158 -15.80 -23.35 0.66
N GLU A 159 -15.76 -22.02 0.69
CA GLU A 159 -16.99 -21.22 0.83
C GLU A 159 -17.89 -21.32 -0.40
N GLU A 160 -17.33 -21.33 -1.62
CA GLU A 160 -18.09 -21.53 -2.85
C GLU A 160 -18.75 -22.90 -2.88
N ASP A 161 -18.03 -23.97 -2.53
CA ASP A 161 -18.55 -25.34 -2.46
C ASP A 161 -19.67 -25.43 -1.41
N ARG A 162 -19.49 -24.81 -0.24
CA ARG A 162 -20.47 -24.77 0.84
C ARG A 162 -21.76 -24.08 0.41
N LEU A 163 -21.67 -22.98 -0.32
CA LEU A 163 -22.83 -22.24 -0.81
C LEU A 163 -23.51 -22.97 -1.98
N ALA A 164 -22.74 -23.55 -2.88
CA ALA A 164 -23.26 -24.37 -3.98
C ALA A 164 -24.03 -25.58 -3.45
N ALA A 165 -23.54 -26.26 -2.42
CA ALA A 165 -24.24 -27.36 -1.74
C ALA A 165 -25.55 -26.91 -1.08
N ARG A 166 -25.68 -25.63 -0.72
CA ARG A 166 -26.94 -25.01 -0.24
C ARG A 166 -27.88 -24.55 -1.34
N GLY A 167 -27.50 -24.78 -2.61
CA GLY A 167 -28.33 -24.46 -3.77
C GLY A 167 -28.12 -23.06 -4.36
N VAL A 168 -27.08 -22.32 -3.92
CA VAL A 168 -26.70 -21.05 -4.55
C VAL A 168 -26.13 -21.33 -5.94
N LYS A 169 -26.75 -20.79 -6.98
CA LYS A 169 -26.35 -20.98 -8.40
C LYS A 169 -25.80 -19.71 -9.05
N ASP A 170 -25.99 -18.56 -8.42
CA ASP A 170 -25.49 -17.28 -8.92
C ASP A 170 -23.96 -17.22 -8.77
N ARG A 171 -23.25 -17.30 -9.90
CA ARG A 171 -21.78 -17.27 -9.97
C ARG A 171 -21.18 -16.01 -9.33
N ARG A 172 -21.81 -14.85 -9.49
CA ARG A 172 -21.33 -13.60 -8.89
C ARG A 172 -21.50 -13.60 -7.37
N GLN A 173 -22.56 -14.23 -6.88
CA GLN A 173 -22.77 -14.39 -5.43
C GLN A 173 -21.73 -15.34 -4.84
N LEU A 174 -21.47 -16.49 -5.49
CA LEU A 174 -20.43 -17.44 -5.08
C LEU A 174 -19.07 -16.76 -5.06
N GLU A 175 -18.70 -16.09 -6.15
CA GLU A 175 -17.42 -15.38 -6.26
C GLU A 175 -17.23 -14.33 -5.16
N ARG A 176 -18.22 -13.48 -4.91
CA ARG A 176 -18.14 -12.45 -3.86
C ARG A 176 -17.98 -13.06 -2.47
N ALA A 177 -18.78 -14.08 -2.15
CA ALA A 177 -18.70 -14.74 -0.85
C ALA A 177 -17.37 -15.49 -0.69
N GLY A 178 -16.94 -16.20 -1.72
CA GLY A 178 -15.66 -16.90 -1.74
C GLY A 178 -14.47 -15.94 -1.55
N ARG A 179 -14.46 -14.81 -2.26
CA ARG A 179 -13.40 -13.79 -2.06
C ARG A 179 -13.40 -13.20 -0.66
N GLU A 180 -14.57 -13.00 -0.07
CA GLU A 180 -14.66 -12.48 1.30
C GLU A 180 -14.08 -13.49 2.30
N ALA A 181 -14.40 -14.77 2.17
CA ALA A 181 -13.80 -15.85 2.97
C ALA A 181 -12.28 -15.95 2.72
N GLY A 182 -11.85 -15.87 1.47
CA GLY A 182 -10.44 -15.90 1.10
C GLY A 182 -9.63 -14.76 1.73
N ARG A 183 -10.15 -13.53 1.71
CA ARG A 183 -9.53 -12.37 2.37
C ARG A 183 -9.38 -12.60 3.86
N ALA A 184 -10.47 -13.01 4.52
CA ALA A 184 -10.47 -13.25 5.96
C ALA A 184 -9.42 -14.30 6.34
N ALA A 185 -9.38 -15.44 5.65
CA ALA A 185 -8.43 -16.51 5.90
C ALA A 185 -6.97 -16.10 5.63
N GLN A 186 -6.72 -15.35 4.54
CA GLN A 186 -5.36 -14.86 4.25
C GLN A 186 -4.88 -13.89 5.32
N ILE A 187 -5.72 -12.95 5.74
CA ILE A 187 -5.39 -11.98 6.77
C ILE A 187 -5.17 -12.68 8.12
N GLU A 188 -6.03 -13.62 8.49
CA GLU A 188 -5.90 -14.39 9.73
C GLU A 188 -4.61 -15.22 9.73
N THR A 189 -4.28 -15.88 8.62
CA THR A 189 -3.03 -16.64 8.47
C THR A 189 -1.82 -15.74 8.66
N VAL A 190 -1.79 -14.56 8.04
CA VAL A 190 -0.68 -13.59 8.21
C VAL A 190 -0.60 -13.09 9.65
N ARG A 191 -1.74 -12.74 10.27
CA ARG A 191 -1.78 -12.31 11.69
C ARG A 191 -1.21 -13.37 12.62
N ASN A 192 -1.63 -14.63 12.45
CA ASN A 192 -1.17 -15.75 13.27
C ASN A 192 0.32 -16.03 13.08
N PHE A 193 0.79 -15.93 11.83
CA PHE A 193 2.20 -16.15 11.48
C PHE A 193 3.10 -15.04 12.02
N LEU A 194 2.71 -13.77 11.85
CA LEU A 194 3.53 -12.62 12.27
C LEU A 194 3.36 -12.26 13.75
N GLY A 195 2.25 -12.66 14.38
CA GLY A 195 1.94 -12.36 15.79
C GLY A 195 1.54 -10.90 16.03
N VAL A 196 1.05 -10.19 15.01
CA VAL A 196 0.62 -8.78 15.11
C VAL A 196 -0.75 -8.57 14.48
N PRO A 197 -1.55 -7.60 14.96
CA PRO A 197 -2.81 -7.24 14.34
C PRO A 197 -2.60 -6.66 12.95
N VAL A 198 -3.61 -6.78 12.11
CA VAL A 198 -3.74 -6.09 10.82
C VAL A 198 -4.90 -5.11 10.94
N ASP A 199 -4.62 -3.82 10.79
CA ASP A 199 -5.60 -2.75 10.93
C ASP A 199 -6.35 -2.46 9.64
N HIS A 200 -5.61 -2.50 8.54
CA HIS A 200 -6.12 -2.28 7.20
C HIS A 200 -5.50 -3.26 6.22
N PHE A 201 -6.16 -3.46 5.08
CA PHE A 201 -5.56 -4.17 3.98
C PHE A 201 -5.90 -3.50 2.64
N ALA A 202 -5.05 -3.76 1.65
CA ALA A 202 -5.30 -3.45 0.26
C ALA A 202 -4.99 -4.67 -0.60
N GLU A 203 -5.97 -5.11 -1.37
CA GLU A 203 -5.87 -6.22 -2.32
C GLU A 203 -5.85 -5.69 -3.74
N LEU A 204 -4.92 -6.17 -4.55
CA LEU A 204 -4.83 -5.91 -5.99
C LEU A 204 -4.76 -7.22 -6.76
N ASN A 205 -5.39 -7.26 -7.93
CA ASN A 205 -5.15 -8.28 -8.95
C ASN A 205 -4.10 -7.80 -9.98
N LEU A 206 -3.82 -8.61 -11.00
CA LEU A 206 -2.84 -8.26 -12.03
C LEU A 206 -3.24 -7.00 -12.82
N ALA A 207 -4.52 -6.84 -13.14
CA ALA A 207 -5.02 -5.67 -13.88
C ALA A 207 -4.90 -4.40 -13.04
N GLY A 208 -5.25 -4.48 -11.75
CA GLY A 208 -5.15 -3.34 -10.82
C GLY A 208 -3.72 -2.85 -10.65
N PHE A 209 -2.77 -3.77 -10.56
CA PHE A 209 -1.37 -3.40 -10.51
C PHE A 209 -0.94 -2.65 -11.80
N TYR A 210 -1.33 -3.17 -12.97
CA TYR A 210 -1.05 -2.52 -14.26
C TYR A 210 -1.65 -1.11 -14.31
N HIS A 211 -2.94 -0.96 -13.98
CA HIS A 211 -3.63 0.32 -14.05
C HIS A 211 -3.04 1.35 -13.07
N LEU A 212 -2.70 0.94 -11.87
CA LEU A 212 -2.07 1.84 -10.88
C LEU A 212 -0.67 2.28 -11.32
N ALA A 213 0.16 1.36 -11.81
CA ALA A 213 1.51 1.69 -12.30
C ALA A 213 1.44 2.65 -13.51
N ASP A 214 0.47 2.46 -14.38
CA ASP A 214 0.24 3.31 -15.55
C ASP A 214 -0.29 4.70 -15.15
N ALA A 215 -1.22 4.76 -14.19
CA ALA A 215 -1.76 6.02 -13.65
C ALA A 215 -0.70 6.88 -12.95
N LEU A 216 0.36 6.26 -12.40
CA LEU A 216 1.53 6.96 -11.86
C LEU A 216 2.38 7.64 -12.96
N GLY A 217 2.12 7.34 -14.23
CA GLY A 217 2.92 7.86 -15.34
C GLY A 217 4.33 7.26 -15.39
N GLY A 218 4.44 5.99 -14.99
CA GLY A 218 5.67 5.22 -14.93
C GLY A 218 6.38 5.26 -13.57
N VAL A 219 6.98 4.13 -13.21
CA VAL A 219 7.67 3.93 -11.92
C VAL A 219 9.19 3.81 -12.16
N PRO A 220 10.01 4.62 -11.49
CA PRO A 220 11.46 4.52 -11.63
C PRO A 220 11.98 3.26 -10.94
N VAL A 221 12.84 2.51 -11.64
CA VAL A 221 13.55 1.33 -11.12
C VAL A 221 15.01 1.37 -11.55
N CYS A 222 15.85 0.55 -10.91
CA CYS A 222 17.25 0.39 -11.29
C CYS A 222 17.60 -1.10 -11.32
N LEU A 223 18.19 -1.55 -12.45
CA LEU A 223 18.71 -2.91 -12.62
C LEU A 223 20.25 -2.90 -12.65
N LYS A 224 20.87 -3.82 -11.95
CA LYS A 224 22.34 -4.00 -11.99
C LYS A 224 22.79 -4.63 -13.30
N ARG A 225 22.01 -5.55 -13.86
CA ARG A 225 22.29 -6.31 -15.08
C ARG A 225 21.12 -6.21 -16.06
N PRO A 226 21.35 -6.35 -17.37
CA PRO A 226 20.23 -6.47 -18.31
C PRO A 226 19.47 -7.77 -18.07
N VAL A 227 18.19 -7.76 -18.36
CA VAL A 227 17.27 -8.87 -18.08
C VAL A 227 16.45 -9.18 -19.30
N ARG A 228 16.32 -10.49 -19.60
CA ARG A 228 15.37 -11.00 -20.59
C ARG A 228 14.71 -12.26 -20.05
N ASP A 229 13.37 -12.22 -19.92
CA ASP A 229 12.56 -13.35 -19.46
C ASP A 229 11.23 -13.38 -20.21
N SER A 230 11.08 -14.34 -21.13
CA SER A 230 9.87 -14.49 -21.94
C SER A 230 8.63 -14.90 -21.13
N TYR A 231 8.81 -15.52 -19.96
CA TYR A 231 7.69 -15.94 -19.10
C TYR A 231 6.99 -14.76 -18.43
N SER A 232 7.75 -13.75 -18.02
CA SER A 232 7.18 -12.52 -17.42
C SER A 232 6.98 -11.40 -18.45
N GLY A 233 7.59 -11.52 -19.63
CA GLY A 233 7.66 -10.45 -20.62
C GLY A 233 8.71 -9.39 -20.29
N ALA A 234 9.63 -9.68 -19.36
CA ALA A 234 10.70 -8.76 -19.00
C ALA A 234 11.79 -8.71 -20.10
N ASP A 235 12.07 -7.51 -20.60
CA ASP A 235 13.20 -7.21 -21.47
C ASP A 235 13.68 -5.80 -21.14
N PHE A 236 14.69 -5.72 -20.28
CA PHE A 236 15.16 -4.47 -19.70
C PHE A 236 16.67 -4.32 -19.80
N PRO A 237 17.19 -3.15 -20.18
CA PRO A 237 18.61 -2.85 -20.05
C PRO A 237 19.00 -2.70 -18.57
N ALA A 238 20.29 -2.79 -18.29
CA ALA A 238 20.85 -2.39 -17.01
C ALA A 238 20.71 -0.88 -16.78
N GLY A 239 20.70 -0.46 -15.52
CA GLY A 239 20.67 0.94 -15.13
C GLY A 239 19.27 1.42 -14.72
N ARG A 240 19.16 2.76 -14.59
CA ARG A 240 17.92 3.43 -14.19
C ARG A 240 17.00 3.59 -15.37
N GLN A 241 15.70 3.28 -15.16
CA GLN A 241 14.67 3.40 -16.18
C GLN A 241 13.31 3.64 -15.53
N SER A 242 12.35 4.15 -16.30
CA SER A 242 10.97 4.33 -15.85
C SER A 242 10.09 3.31 -16.56
N LEU A 243 9.37 2.49 -15.79
CA LEU A 243 8.55 1.40 -16.30
C LEU A 243 7.07 1.82 -16.37
N ASN A 244 6.42 1.64 -17.53
CA ASN A 244 4.97 1.74 -17.66
C ASN A 244 4.25 0.58 -16.94
N GLY A 245 2.91 0.53 -17.00
CA GLY A 245 2.13 -0.52 -16.31
C GLY A 245 2.53 -1.94 -16.71
N GLN A 246 2.66 -2.22 -18.01
CA GLN A 246 3.06 -3.53 -18.54
C GLN A 246 4.48 -3.92 -18.11
N GLN A 247 5.42 -3.02 -18.27
CA GLN A 247 6.82 -3.20 -17.88
C GLN A 247 6.94 -3.38 -16.37
N SER A 248 6.18 -2.63 -15.58
CA SER A 248 6.13 -2.74 -14.13
C SER A 248 5.67 -4.12 -13.69
N LEU A 249 4.62 -4.66 -14.32
CA LEU A 249 4.14 -6.00 -14.02
C LEU A 249 5.16 -7.08 -14.41
N ALA A 250 5.78 -6.96 -15.58
CA ALA A 250 6.85 -7.87 -16.02
C ALA A 250 8.02 -7.87 -15.02
N PHE A 251 8.45 -6.68 -14.56
CA PHE A 251 9.53 -6.49 -13.60
C PHE A 251 9.27 -7.17 -12.25
N VAL A 252 8.07 -6.99 -11.65
CA VAL A 252 7.76 -7.57 -10.33
C VAL A 252 7.40 -9.05 -10.38
N ARG A 253 7.14 -9.62 -11.57
CA ARG A 253 6.80 -11.03 -11.75
C ARG A 253 7.96 -11.91 -12.15
N GLN A 254 9.04 -11.36 -12.69
CA GLN A 254 10.18 -12.13 -13.16
C GLN A 254 10.76 -13.00 -12.05
N ARG A 255 11.08 -14.25 -12.41
CA ARG A 255 11.73 -15.22 -11.53
C ARG A 255 12.85 -15.99 -12.25
N HIS A 256 12.69 -16.23 -13.54
CA HIS A 256 13.70 -16.94 -14.34
C HIS A 256 14.91 -16.06 -14.57
N GLY A 257 16.09 -16.65 -14.46
CA GLY A 257 17.36 -15.93 -14.59
C GLY A 257 17.77 -15.09 -13.36
N LEU A 258 17.05 -15.25 -12.23
CA LEU A 258 17.40 -14.68 -10.94
C LEU A 258 18.13 -15.74 -10.09
N ASP A 259 19.20 -15.34 -9.41
CA ASP A 259 20.08 -16.26 -8.67
C ASP A 259 19.35 -16.94 -7.49
N MET A 260 18.52 -16.16 -6.76
CA MET A 260 17.74 -16.62 -5.62
C MET A 260 16.24 -16.80 -5.96
N GLY A 261 15.87 -16.78 -7.23
CA GLY A 261 14.52 -17.03 -7.73
C GLY A 261 13.46 -16.14 -7.09
N ASP A 262 12.61 -16.72 -6.24
CA ASP A 262 11.48 -16.03 -5.61
C ASP A 262 11.91 -14.95 -4.59
N LEU A 263 13.03 -15.12 -3.92
CA LEU A 263 13.56 -14.11 -2.99
C LEU A 263 14.06 -12.86 -3.73
N ASP A 264 14.68 -13.02 -4.89
CA ASP A 264 15.08 -11.89 -5.72
C ASP A 264 13.86 -11.18 -6.33
N ARG A 265 12.82 -11.93 -6.69
CA ARG A 265 11.53 -11.33 -7.07
C ARG A 265 10.98 -10.46 -5.94
N THR A 266 11.06 -10.90 -4.70
CA THR A 266 10.64 -10.11 -3.53
C THR A 266 11.45 -8.81 -3.43
N ARG A 267 12.77 -8.85 -3.67
CA ARG A 267 13.61 -7.63 -3.73
C ARG A 267 13.18 -6.68 -4.84
N ARG A 268 12.79 -7.20 -6.01
CA ARG A 268 12.23 -6.39 -7.10
C ARG A 268 10.91 -5.72 -6.71
N GLN A 269 10.03 -6.44 -6.02
CA GLN A 269 8.79 -5.86 -5.51
C GLN A 269 9.06 -4.73 -4.52
N GLN A 270 10.05 -4.89 -3.63
CA GLN A 270 10.48 -3.84 -2.71
C GLN A 270 11.07 -2.63 -3.45
N ALA A 271 11.94 -2.86 -4.43
CA ALA A 271 12.53 -1.80 -5.26
C ALA A 271 11.45 -1.05 -6.05
N PHE A 272 10.46 -1.76 -6.58
CA PHE A 272 9.30 -1.16 -7.24
C PHE A 272 8.49 -0.26 -6.29
N LEU A 273 8.19 -0.74 -5.08
CA LEU A 273 7.46 0.05 -4.08
C LEU A 273 8.26 1.29 -3.66
N ALA A 274 9.57 1.18 -3.48
CA ALA A 274 10.45 2.33 -3.22
C ALA A 274 10.40 3.34 -4.38
N GLY A 275 10.44 2.87 -5.63
CA GLY A 275 10.30 3.71 -6.81
C GLY A 275 8.93 4.37 -6.92
N ALA A 276 7.85 3.63 -6.63
CA ALA A 276 6.48 4.16 -6.64
C ALA A 276 6.28 5.25 -5.58
N THR A 277 6.78 5.04 -4.36
CA THR A 277 6.73 6.06 -3.29
C THR A 277 7.54 7.31 -3.66
N GLN A 278 8.73 7.14 -4.24
CA GLN A 278 9.53 8.26 -4.75
C GLN A 278 8.80 9.01 -5.87
N LYS A 279 8.15 8.29 -6.79
CA LYS A 279 7.37 8.91 -7.87
C LYS A 279 6.20 9.72 -7.35
N LEU A 280 5.44 9.19 -6.39
CA LEU A 280 4.33 9.89 -5.74
C LEU A 280 4.79 11.20 -5.08
N ASP A 281 5.93 11.16 -4.40
CA ASP A 281 6.52 12.32 -3.72
C ASP A 281 7.03 13.35 -4.72
N SER A 282 7.90 12.95 -5.65
CA SER A 282 8.53 13.84 -6.63
C SER A 282 7.53 14.48 -7.61
N ALA A 283 6.46 13.76 -7.96
CA ALA A 283 5.42 14.26 -8.84
C ALA A 283 4.45 15.25 -8.17
N GLY A 284 4.58 15.47 -6.85
CA GLY A 284 3.65 16.28 -6.07
C GLY A 284 2.22 15.73 -6.08
N THR A 285 2.06 14.42 -6.25
CA THR A 285 0.73 13.76 -6.39
C THR A 285 -0.15 14.02 -5.17
N PHE A 286 0.45 14.06 -3.98
CA PHE A 286 -0.27 14.33 -2.72
C PHE A 286 -0.74 15.80 -2.58
N THR A 287 -0.20 16.70 -3.37
CA THR A 287 -0.54 18.14 -3.34
C THR A 287 -1.37 18.58 -4.55
N ASP A 288 -1.45 17.74 -5.59
CA ASP A 288 -2.21 17.98 -6.81
C ASP A 288 -3.52 17.17 -6.82
N PRO A 289 -4.69 17.80 -6.62
CA PRO A 289 -5.97 17.11 -6.58
C PRO A 289 -6.29 16.33 -7.86
N VAL A 290 -5.86 16.83 -9.03
CA VAL A 290 -6.15 16.17 -10.31
C VAL A 290 -5.36 14.87 -10.45
N LYS A 291 -4.09 14.87 -10.05
CA LYS A 291 -3.26 13.66 -10.06
C LYS A 291 -3.74 12.64 -9.06
N LEU A 292 -4.12 13.11 -7.86
CA LEU A 292 -4.70 12.24 -6.83
C LEU A 292 -5.99 11.60 -7.31
N MET A 293 -6.90 12.36 -7.94
CA MET A 293 -8.15 11.83 -8.50
C MET A 293 -7.89 10.77 -9.57
N LYS A 294 -6.95 10.99 -10.49
CA LYS A 294 -6.59 9.97 -11.51
C LYS A 294 -6.11 8.67 -10.87
N LEU A 295 -5.30 8.76 -9.81
CA LEU A 295 -4.82 7.58 -9.10
C LEU A 295 -5.96 6.83 -8.39
N VAL A 296 -6.87 7.58 -7.77
CA VAL A 296 -8.06 7.00 -7.13
C VAL A 296 -8.98 6.36 -8.17
N ASP A 297 -9.20 7.01 -9.31
CA ASP A 297 -10.04 6.46 -10.38
C ASP A 297 -9.44 5.16 -10.95
N ALA A 298 -8.11 5.08 -11.08
CA ALA A 298 -7.43 3.84 -11.44
C ALA A 298 -7.59 2.74 -10.38
N ALA A 299 -7.63 3.11 -9.09
CA ALA A 299 -7.80 2.16 -8.00
C ALA A 299 -9.24 1.63 -7.87
N LYS A 300 -10.25 2.45 -8.20
CA LYS A 300 -11.67 2.14 -7.98
C LYS A 300 -12.13 0.79 -8.54
N GLN A 301 -11.61 0.37 -9.68
CA GLN A 301 -12.06 -0.84 -10.37
C GLN A 301 -11.37 -2.11 -9.88
N ASP A 302 -10.15 -1.99 -9.38
CA ASP A 302 -9.26 -3.13 -9.22
C ASP A 302 -8.69 -3.28 -7.81
N VAL A 303 -8.89 -2.29 -6.93
CA VAL A 303 -8.43 -2.33 -5.54
C VAL A 303 -9.60 -2.63 -4.61
N VAL A 304 -9.37 -3.52 -3.66
CA VAL A 304 -10.30 -3.78 -2.55
C VAL A 304 -9.60 -3.46 -1.24
N THR A 305 -10.29 -2.72 -0.38
CA THR A 305 -9.80 -2.38 0.97
C THR A 305 -10.81 -2.82 2.02
N ASP A 306 -10.45 -2.72 3.29
CA ASP A 306 -11.40 -2.94 4.38
C ASP A 306 -12.46 -1.82 4.44
N ALA A 307 -13.67 -2.19 4.84
CA ALA A 307 -14.77 -1.26 5.03
C ALA A 307 -14.43 -0.25 6.14
N GLY A 308 -14.63 1.03 5.85
CA GLY A 308 -14.41 2.11 6.81
C GLY A 308 -12.99 2.64 6.87
N TRP A 309 -12.07 2.19 6.01
CA TRP A 309 -10.74 2.81 5.92
C TRP A 309 -10.81 4.20 5.31
N ASP A 310 -10.45 5.22 6.08
CA ASP A 310 -10.32 6.59 5.58
C ASP A 310 -9.01 6.76 4.79
N LEU A 311 -9.05 6.38 3.51
CA LEU A 311 -7.91 6.47 2.61
C LEU A 311 -7.39 7.90 2.44
N LEU A 312 -8.25 8.93 2.55
CA LEU A 312 -7.81 10.31 2.43
C LEU A 312 -7.00 10.76 3.65
N SER A 313 -7.42 10.35 4.84
CA SER A 313 -6.63 10.56 6.07
C SER A 313 -5.33 9.77 6.01
N PHE A 314 -5.35 8.55 5.51
CA PHE A 314 -4.14 7.76 5.30
C PHE A 314 -3.17 8.43 4.31
N VAL A 315 -3.66 8.94 3.16
CA VAL A 315 -2.82 9.67 2.18
C VAL A 315 -2.19 10.91 2.80
N LYS A 316 -2.87 11.62 3.68
CA LYS A 316 -2.29 12.75 4.42
C LYS A 316 -1.18 12.32 5.37
N GLN A 317 -1.33 11.18 6.04
CA GLN A 317 -0.30 10.57 6.89
C GLN A 317 0.83 9.97 6.06
N ALA A 318 0.54 9.50 4.84
CA ALA A 318 1.49 8.88 3.92
C ALA A 318 2.63 9.82 3.47
N LYS A 319 2.52 11.14 3.67
CA LYS A 319 3.65 12.07 3.56
C LYS A 319 4.83 11.66 4.46
N ASN A 320 4.56 10.97 5.56
CA ASN A 320 5.60 10.41 6.42
C ASN A 320 6.21 9.12 5.85
N LEU A 321 5.60 8.53 4.81
CA LEU A 321 6.11 7.35 4.10
C LEU A 321 7.01 7.73 2.91
N SER A 322 7.01 9.01 2.50
CA SER A 322 7.78 9.51 1.36
C SER A 322 9.22 9.87 1.75
N GLY A 323 10.08 10.09 0.75
CA GLY A 323 11.45 10.55 0.97
C GLY A 323 12.39 9.51 1.60
N GLY A 324 12.15 8.21 1.37
CA GLY A 324 13.04 7.15 1.88
C GLY A 324 12.79 6.72 3.31
N LYS A 325 11.66 7.07 3.86
CA LYS A 325 11.28 6.76 5.25
C LYS A 325 10.70 5.36 5.46
N VAL A 326 10.72 4.49 4.45
CA VAL A 326 10.29 3.09 4.57
C VAL A 326 11.52 2.19 4.56
N ALA A 327 11.67 1.35 5.57
CA ALA A 327 12.66 0.29 5.60
C ALA A 327 12.01 -1.02 5.16
N PHE A 328 12.57 -1.65 4.13
CA PHE A 328 12.08 -2.93 3.61
C PHE A 328 12.91 -4.08 4.18
N THR A 329 12.24 -5.11 4.67
CA THR A 329 12.86 -6.35 5.18
C THR A 329 12.13 -7.54 4.60
N THR A 330 12.86 -8.49 4.02
CA THR A 330 12.29 -9.81 3.68
C THR A 330 12.42 -10.72 4.90
N LEU A 331 11.35 -11.40 5.27
CA LEU A 331 11.37 -12.34 6.39
C LEU A 331 12.32 -13.51 6.09
N PRO A 332 13.09 -13.98 7.07
CA PRO A 332 14.09 -15.00 6.86
C PRO A 332 13.46 -16.39 6.61
N VAL A 333 14.08 -17.14 5.70
CA VAL A 333 13.77 -18.54 5.43
C VAL A 333 14.89 -19.38 6.08
N GLU A 334 14.54 -20.38 6.89
CA GLU A 334 15.52 -21.25 7.54
C GLU A 334 16.18 -22.21 6.54
N ARG A 335 15.38 -22.81 5.68
CA ARG A 335 15.84 -23.70 4.61
C ARG A 335 14.77 -23.91 3.55
N PHE A 336 15.19 -24.33 2.39
CA PHE A 336 14.28 -24.79 1.35
C PHE A 336 13.97 -26.28 1.57
N GLY A 337 12.75 -26.69 1.22
CA GLY A 337 12.29 -28.07 1.35
C GLY A 337 11.25 -28.41 0.28
N ARG A 338 10.70 -29.62 0.37
CA ARG A 338 9.61 -30.07 -0.50
C ARG A 338 8.52 -30.71 0.35
N ASN A 339 7.26 -30.42 -0.01
CA ASN A 339 6.09 -31.04 0.58
C ASN A 339 5.12 -31.43 -0.54
N HIS A 340 4.68 -32.69 -0.58
CA HIS A 340 3.81 -33.25 -1.64
C HIS A 340 4.24 -32.88 -3.07
N GLY A 341 5.55 -32.89 -3.34
CA GLY A 341 6.09 -32.58 -4.67
C GLY A 341 6.27 -31.09 -4.98
N GLU A 342 5.81 -30.21 -4.12
CA GLU A 342 5.96 -28.76 -4.26
C GLU A 342 7.13 -28.21 -3.42
N ASP A 343 7.86 -27.26 -3.98
CA ASP A 343 8.92 -26.57 -3.23
C ASP A 343 8.30 -25.64 -2.19
N ILE A 344 8.85 -25.64 -0.98
CA ILE A 344 8.41 -24.86 0.18
C ILE A 344 9.59 -24.15 0.83
N ASN A 345 9.29 -23.06 1.53
CA ASN A 345 10.20 -22.44 2.49
C ASN A 345 9.86 -22.95 3.89
N VAL A 346 10.83 -23.58 4.55
CA VAL A 346 10.68 -23.95 5.97
C VAL A 346 11.06 -22.73 6.80
N VAL A 347 10.18 -22.30 7.68
CA VAL A 347 10.31 -21.10 8.53
C VAL A 347 10.17 -21.46 9.99
N ASP A 348 10.73 -20.63 10.87
CA ASP A 348 10.55 -20.70 12.32
C ASP A 348 9.60 -19.57 12.77
N ASP A 349 8.35 -19.90 13.02
CA ASP A 349 7.29 -18.95 13.41
C ASP A 349 7.68 -18.15 14.67
N MET A 350 8.34 -18.75 15.64
CA MET A 350 8.74 -18.07 16.87
C MET A 350 9.85 -17.06 16.63
N LYS A 351 10.78 -17.40 15.74
CA LYS A 351 11.84 -16.48 15.31
C LYS A 351 11.28 -15.30 14.53
N ILE A 352 10.33 -15.55 13.63
CA ILE A 352 9.63 -14.50 12.88
C ILE A 352 8.88 -13.55 13.83
N LYS A 353 8.09 -14.08 14.76
CA LYS A 353 7.35 -13.28 15.74
C LYS A 353 8.28 -12.42 16.60
N ARG A 354 9.40 -12.97 17.05
CA ARG A 354 10.42 -12.20 17.80
C ARG A 354 11.00 -11.07 16.95
N LEU A 355 11.40 -11.38 15.70
CA LEU A 355 11.96 -10.39 14.78
C LEU A 355 10.97 -9.23 14.55
N ILE A 356 9.69 -9.54 14.34
CA ILE A 356 8.65 -8.52 14.16
C ILE A 356 8.50 -7.71 15.46
N ALA A 357 8.37 -8.35 16.62
CA ALA A 357 8.22 -7.67 17.91
C ALA A 357 9.40 -6.76 18.23
N GLU A 358 10.64 -7.17 17.95
CA GLU A 358 11.84 -6.36 18.12
C GLU A 358 11.85 -5.13 17.20
N GLN A 359 11.30 -5.26 16.01
CA GLN A 359 11.30 -4.16 15.06
C GLN A 359 10.17 -3.16 15.25
N ILE A 360 8.97 -3.61 15.67
CA ILE A 360 7.79 -2.74 15.77
C ILE A 360 7.25 -2.61 17.20
N GLY A 361 7.88 -3.28 18.19
CA GLY A 361 7.46 -3.21 19.60
C GLY A 361 7.75 -1.86 20.25
N PRO A 362 7.07 -1.54 21.36
CA PRO A 362 7.33 -0.33 22.12
C PRO A 362 8.79 -0.33 22.62
N GLY A 363 9.61 0.56 22.08
CA GLY A 363 11.06 0.63 22.32
C GLY A 363 11.95 0.45 21.08
N ALA A 364 11.40 -0.01 19.95
CA ALA A 364 12.16 -0.18 18.73
C ALA A 364 12.65 1.16 18.13
N SER A 365 11.94 2.26 18.40
CA SER A 365 12.34 3.61 17.97
C SER A 365 13.58 4.14 18.69
N ALA A 366 13.91 3.62 19.87
CA ALA A 366 15.07 4.08 20.66
C ALA A 366 16.41 3.47 20.21
N SER A 367 16.40 2.32 19.52
CA SER A 367 17.61 1.61 19.09
C SER A 367 18.18 2.06 17.73
N ALA A 368 17.48 2.92 17.01
CA ALA A 368 17.90 3.38 15.67
C ALA A 368 18.87 4.58 15.68
N SER A 369 19.34 5.01 16.85
CA SER A 369 20.29 6.13 16.98
C SER A 369 21.67 5.61 17.37
N ALA A 370 22.56 5.66 16.40
CA ALA A 370 24.03 5.68 16.38
C ALA A 370 24.73 4.37 15.94
N PRO A 371 25.46 4.44 14.82
CA PRO A 371 26.66 3.64 14.67
C PRO A 371 27.78 4.32 15.44
N SER A 372 28.27 3.72 16.53
CA SER A 372 29.55 4.12 17.11
C SER A 372 30.70 3.71 16.21
N PRO A 373 31.60 4.63 15.87
CA PRO A 373 32.83 4.27 15.17
C PRO A 373 33.90 3.83 16.19
N GLY A 374 34.48 2.65 15.92
CA GLY A 374 35.83 2.37 16.38
C GLY A 374 36.00 1.46 17.58
N ALA A 375 36.32 0.20 17.31
CA ALA A 375 37.36 -0.54 18.03
C ALA A 375 37.90 -1.63 17.09
N SER A 376 39.10 -1.40 16.58
CA SER A 376 39.91 -2.44 15.98
C SER A 376 40.46 -3.35 17.08
N PRO A 377 40.36 -4.67 16.97
CA PRO A 377 41.19 -5.55 17.77
C PRO A 377 42.47 -5.87 17.02
N SER A 378 43.56 -5.55 17.69
CA SER A 378 44.95 -5.92 17.41
C SER A 378 45.10 -7.45 17.45
N GLY A 379 46.00 -7.96 16.60
CA GLY A 379 46.22 -9.36 16.34
C GLY A 379 46.85 -10.18 17.45
N ALA A 380 46.72 -11.49 17.29
CA ALA A 380 47.63 -12.51 17.82
C ALA A 380 47.67 -13.74 16.89
N PRO A 381 48.79 -14.43 16.78
CA PRO A 381 49.15 -15.30 15.66
C PRO A 381 48.86 -16.79 15.88
N GLY A 382 48.57 -17.51 14.81
CA GLY A 382 49.08 -18.83 14.44
C GLY A 382 48.62 -20.05 15.20
N ALA A 383 47.79 -20.89 14.53
CA ALA A 383 47.80 -22.36 14.68
C ALA A 383 47.51 -23.05 13.33
N PRO A 384 48.06 -24.24 13.06
CA PRO A 384 48.13 -24.83 11.72
C PRO A 384 46.85 -25.57 11.28
N PRO A 385 46.69 -25.88 9.97
CA PRO A 385 45.43 -26.38 9.40
C PRO A 385 45.21 -27.86 9.65
N GLY A 386 44.01 -28.22 10.10
CA GLY A 386 43.46 -29.58 10.12
C GLY A 386 42.61 -29.84 8.85
N PRO A 387 42.30 -31.09 8.51
CA PRO A 387 41.81 -31.49 7.21
C PRO A 387 40.40 -31.04 6.91
N ALA A 388 40.19 -30.74 5.63
CA ALA A 388 38.96 -30.21 5.05
C ALA A 388 37.72 -31.12 5.32
N ALA A 389 36.76 -30.61 6.10
CA ALA A 389 35.41 -31.08 6.11
C ALA A 389 34.61 -30.36 5.02
N ALA A 390 33.77 -31.15 4.34
CA ALA A 390 32.91 -30.65 3.25
C ALA A 390 32.13 -29.40 3.66
N ALA A 391 32.15 -28.40 2.79
CA ALA A 391 31.48 -27.14 2.99
C ALA A 391 29.97 -27.34 3.18
N PRO A 392 29.34 -26.81 4.25
CA PRO A 392 27.89 -26.69 4.32
C PRO A 392 27.42 -25.70 3.27
N ALA A 393 26.27 -26.02 2.64
CA ALA A 393 25.59 -25.11 1.71
C ALA A 393 25.40 -23.75 2.37
N PRO A 394 25.51 -22.63 1.63
CA PRO A 394 25.43 -21.30 2.21
C PRO A 394 24.06 -21.12 2.87
N ALA A 395 24.06 -20.88 4.17
CA ALA A 395 22.90 -20.44 4.89
C ALA A 395 22.43 -19.13 4.25
N ALA A 396 21.17 -19.08 3.82
CA ALA A 396 20.53 -17.89 3.25
C ALA A 396 20.28 -16.82 4.34
N SER A 397 21.33 -16.42 5.05
CA SER A 397 21.28 -15.34 6.04
C SER A 397 21.76 -14.04 5.40
N GLY A 398 20.82 -13.38 4.74
CA GLY A 398 21.02 -12.05 4.22
C GLY A 398 19.69 -11.32 4.20
N SER A 399 19.24 -10.83 5.37
CA SER A 399 18.23 -9.76 5.41
C SER A 399 18.88 -8.49 4.87
N SER A 400 18.92 -8.34 3.54
CA SER A 400 19.33 -7.10 2.92
C SER A 400 18.18 -6.11 3.06
N ALA A 401 18.25 -5.25 4.07
CA ALA A 401 17.39 -4.11 4.19
C ALA A 401 17.62 -3.18 2.99
N VAL A 402 16.59 -2.90 2.24
CA VAL A 402 16.60 -1.91 1.17
C VAL A 402 16.21 -0.57 1.79
N ASP A 403 17.15 0.36 1.86
CA ASP A 403 16.85 1.72 2.32
C ASP A 403 16.14 2.50 1.21
N GLY A 404 14.93 3.02 1.54
CA GLY A 404 14.10 3.79 0.61
C GLY A 404 14.62 5.19 0.25
N GLY A 405 15.85 5.58 0.63
CA GLY A 405 16.45 6.89 0.35
C GLY A 405 16.78 7.17 -1.11
N GLY A 406 16.50 6.23 -1.99
CA GLY A 406 16.63 6.30 -3.44
C GLY A 406 16.07 5.03 -4.06
N VAL A 407 15.97 4.98 -5.40
CA VAL A 407 15.60 3.74 -6.09
C VAL A 407 16.79 2.79 -6.04
N PRO A 408 16.71 1.69 -5.27
CA PRO A 408 17.82 0.74 -5.18
C PRO A 408 17.99 -0.01 -6.50
N CYS A 409 19.25 -0.32 -6.86
CA CYS A 409 19.52 -1.20 -7.99
C CYS A 409 19.45 -2.66 -7.52
N VAL A 410 18.62 -3.43 -8.18
CA VAL A 410 18.37 -4.86 -7.93
C VAL A 410 18.81 -5.72 -9.12
N ASP A 411 18.93 -7.02 -8.90
CA ASP A 411 19.22 -8.00 -9.94
C ASP A 411 17.95 -8.43 -10.66
#